data_e8ecc81002f160be606c92094b1e3c83
#
_entry.id   e8ecc81002f160be606c92094b1e3c83
#
_cell.length_a   1.000
_cell.length_b   1.000
_cell.length_c   1.000
_cell.angle_alpha   90.00
_cell.angle_beta   90.00
_cell.angle_gamma   90.00
#
_symmetry.space_group_name_H-M   'P 1'
#
loop_
_entity.id
_entity.type
_entity.pdbx_description
1 polymer ?
#
loop_
_entity_poly.entity_id
_entity_poly.type
_entity_poly.pdbx_seq_one_letter_code
_entity_poly.pdbx_strand_id
1 'polypeptide(L)'
;AVLKDDAIAGQCMGKKYDASNPPEYVSVMFHKLGRKFILAAQKLPVYETSAAYTGKVFIIHGTQDKIVPVSYSEKYHEIYPGSTLQLIEGENHFLSQQKDSIAASVASFFKEGFSAVL
;
A
#
# COMPACT_ATOMS: atom_id res chain seq x y z
N ALA A 1 4.51 0.77 2.93
CA ALA A 1 5.34 1.75 2.21
C ALA A 1 4.95 3.18 2.61
N VAL A 2 3.74 3.67 2.32
CA VAL A 2 3.34 5.06 2.62
C VAL A 2 3.56 5.44 4.09
N LEU A 3 3.21 4.59 5.03
CA LEU A 3 3.39 4.84 6.47
C LEU A 3 4.87 5.02 6.84
N LYS A 4 5.78 4.27 6.21
CA LYS A 4 7.23 4.44 6.39
C LYS A 4 7.69 5.80 5.88
N ASP A 5 7.28 6.18 4.69
CA ASP A 5 7.68 7.43 4.06
C ASP A 5 7.12 8.62 4.84
N ASP A 6 5.89 8.54 5.31
CA ASP A 6 5.29 9.53 6.20
C ASP A 6 6.05 9.65 7.53
N ALA A 7 6.44 8.53 8.12
CA ALA A 7 7.22 8.53 9.36
C ALA A 7 8.61 9.18 9.16
N ILE A 8 9.27 8.94 8.03
CA ILE A 8 10.54 9.56 7.65
C ILE A 8 10.35 11.06 7.41
N ALA A 9 9.25 11.45 6.77
CA ALA A 9 8.92 12.85 6.48
C ALA A 9 8.43 13.63 7.72
N GLY A 10 8.22 12.96 8.85
CA GLY A 10 7.68 13.60 10.06
C GLY A 10 6.22 14.02 9.93
N GLN A 11 5.41 13.15 9.37
CA GLN A 11 3.97 13.39 9.25
C GLN A 11 3.16 12.11 9.43
N CYS A 12 1.90 12.27 9.77
CA CYS A 12 0.92 11.18 9.75
C CYS A 12 -0.48 11.76 9.53
N MET A 13 -1.12 11.42 8.42
CA MET A 13 -2.46 11.88 8.03
C MET A 13 -2.64 13.40 8.22
N GLY A 14 -1.69 14.18 7.69
CA GLY A 14 -1.72 15.65 7.75
C GLY A 14 -1.19 16.29 9.04
N LYS A 15 -0.91 15.51 10.09
CA LYS A 15 -0.25 16.01 11.30
C LYS A 15 1.27 15.91 11.15
N LYS A 16 1.95 17.03 11.37
CA LYS A 16 3.41 17.13 11.27
C LYS A 16 4.06 17.05 12.63
N TYR A 17 5.25 16.48 12.68
CA TYR A 17 6.10 16.37 13.88
C TYR A 17 7.57 16.32 13.48
N ASP A 18 8.48 16.46 14.44
CA ASP A 18 9.90 16.27 14.21
C ASP A 18 10.22 14.78 14.04
N ALA A 19 10.60 14.37 12.82
CA ALA A 19 10.92 12.97 12.50
C ALA A 19 12.12 12.44 13.29
N SER A 20 13.09 13.29 13.65
CA SER A 20 14.26 12.90 14.44
C SER A 20 13.97 12.73 15.92
N ASN A 21 12.94 13.41 16.41
CA ASN A 21 12.48 13.34 17.80
C ASN A 21 10.94 13.33 17.87
N PRO A 22 10.30 12.23 17.46
CA PRO A 22 8.84 12.15 17.47
C PRO A 22 8.27 12.34 18.89
N PRO A 23 7.08 12.92 19.03
CA PRO A 23 6.42 13.04 20.31
C PRO A 23 6.10 11.66 20.91
N GLU A 24 5.71 11.63 22.19
CA GLU A 24 5.34 10.38 22.84
C GLU A 24 4.28 9.61 22.07
N TYR A 25 3.32 10.33 21.47
CA TYR A 25 2.35 9.78 20.54
C TYR A 25 1.84 10.85 19.54
N VAL A 26 1.37 10.39 18.40
CA VAL A 26 0.59 11.19 17.43
C VAL A 26 -0.84 10.65 17.39
N SER A 27 -1.82 11.50 17.62
CA SER A 27 -3.23 11.09 17.53
C SER A 27 -3.68 11.11 16.08
N VAL A 28 -4.16 9.97 15.60
CA VAL A 28 -4.67 9.80 14.24
C VAL A 28 -6.07 9.21 14.33
N MET A 29 -7.06 9.95 13.86
CA MET A 29 -8.46 9.60 14.02
C MET A 29 -8.78 9.30 15.51
N PHE A 30 -9.12 8.07 15.86
CA PHE A 30 -9.42 7.64 17.23
C PHE A 30 -8.28 6.85 17.88
N HIS A 31 -7.09 6.81 17.25
CA HIS A 31 -5.95 6.02 17.69
C HIS A 31 -4.74 6.90 18.02
N LYS A 32 -3.89 6.39 18.89
CA LYS A 32 -2.60 6.99 19.21
C LYS A 32 -1.48 6.12 18.64
N LEU A 33 -0.64 6.71 17.78
CA LEU A 33 0.58 6.07 17.31
C LEU A 33 1.74 6.49 18.23
N GLY A 34 2.28 5.55 18.96
CA GLY A 34 3.36 5.81 19.92
C GLY A 34 4.71 6.06 19.25
N ARG A 35 5.60 6.77 19.94
CA ARG A 35 6.96 7.07 19.47
C ARG A 35 7.72 5.82 19.01
N LYS A 36 7.65 4.73 19.76
CA LYS A 36 8.32 3.47 19.38
C LYS A 36 7.85 2.92 18.04
N PHE A 37 6.56 3.00 17.78
CA PHE A 37 5.97 2.61 16.49
C PHE A 37 6.48 3.49 15.36
N ILE A 38 6.50 4.81 15.53
CA ILE A 38 6.97 5.77 14.53
C ILE A 38 8.44 5.50 14.18
N LEU A 39 9.30 5.37 15.19
CA LEU A 39 10.73 5.08 15.00
C LEU A 39 10.98 3.71 14.34
N ALA A 40 10.18 2.71 14.66
CA ALA A 40 10.25 1.40 14.00
C ALA A 40 9.80 1.49 12.53
N ALA A 41 8.72 2.22 12.25
CA ALA A 41 8.21 2.41 10.89
C ALA A 41 9.24 3.04 9.96
N GLN A 42 10.02 4.01 10.44
CA GLN A 42 11.10 4.65 9.66
C GLN A 42 12.15 3.65 9.15
N LYS A 43 12.37 2.57 9.87
CA LYS A 43 13.43 1.57 9.60
C LYS A 43 12.92 0.31 8.92
N LEU A 44 11.62 0.18 8.67
CA LEU A 44 11.06 -1.03 8.06
C LEU A 44 11.62 -1.25 6.65
N PRO A 45 12.23 -2.41 6.35
CA PRO A 45 12.71 -2.76 5.02
C PRO A 45 11.53 -3.25 4.15
N VAL A 46 10.56 -2.38 3.87
CA VAL A 46 9.28 -2.76 3.26
C VAL A 46 9.47 -3.37 1.87
N TYR A 47 10.20 -2.70 1.01
CA TYR A 47 10.41 -3.16 -0.36
C TYR A 47 11.33 -4.36 -0.44
N GLU A 48 12.40 -4.36 0.35
CA GLU A 48 13.35 -5.46 0.43
C GLU A 48 12.68 -6.75 0.92
N THR A 49 11.84 -6.64 1.94
CA THR A 49 11.07 -7.77 2.46
C THR A 49 10.04 -8.25 1.43
N SER A 50 9.35 -7.31 0.77
CA SER A 50 8.36 -7.64 -0.26
C SER A 50 9.01 -8.32 -1.48
N ALA A 51 10.18 -7.89 -1.90
CA ALA A 51 10.91 -8.45 -3.04
C ALA A 51 11.29 -9.93 -2.87
N ALA A 52 11.31 -10.44 -1.65
CA ALA A 52 11.56 -11.86 -1.39
C ALA A 52 10.41 -12.79 -1.81
N TYR A 53 9.20 -12.25 -2.02
CA TYR A 53 8.06 -13.03 -2.49
C TYR A 53 8.18 -13.31 -3.98
N THR A 54 8.07 -14.60 -4.37
CA THR A 54 8.25 -15.08 -5.75
C THR A 54 6.97 -15.59 -6.41
N GLY A 55 5.85 -15.54 -5.70
CA GLY A 55 4.55 -15.95 -6.23
C GLY A 55 3.93 -14.93 -7.20
N LYS A 56 2.78 -15.28 -7.76
CA LYS A 56 2.02 -14.39 -8.62
C LYS A 56 1.45 -13.21 -7.83
N VAL A 57 1.53 -12.03 -8.40
CA VAL A 57 1.04 -10.78 -7.78
C VAL A 57 0.09 -10.07 -8.73
N PHE A 58 -1.05 -9.67 -8.20
CA PHE A 58 -2.03 -8.81 -8.86
C PHE A 58 -2.25 -7.56 -8.01
N ILE A 59 -2.02 -6.41 -8.60
CA ILE A 59 -2.11 -5.11 -7.93
C ILE A 59 -3.29 -4.35 -8.53
N ILE A 60 -4.20 -3.89 -7.67
CA ILE A 60 -5.32 -3.04 -8.06
C ILE A 60 -5.20 -1.72 -7.32
N HIS A 61 -5.39 -0.60 -8.01
CA HIS A 61 -5.33 0.73 -7.41
C HIS A 61 -6.31 1.69 -8.10
N GLY A 62 -7.02 2.48 -7.30
CA GLY A 62 -7.90 3.51 -7.81
C GLY A 62 -7.14 4.77 -8.20
N THR A 63 -7.39 5.32 -9.39
CA THR A 63 -6.66 6.50 -9.88
C THR A 63 -6.97 7.78 -9.09
N GLN A 64 -8.07 7.79 -8.34
CA GLN A 64 -8.49 8.89 -7.46
C GLN A 64 -8.23 8.61 -5.97
N ASP A 65 -7.34 7.67 -5.66
CA ASP A 65 -6.91 7.40 -4.29
C ASP A 65 -6.10 8.59 -3.74
N LYS A 66 -6.70 9.29 -2.76
CA LYS A 66 -6.09 10.44 -2.09
C LYS A 66 -5.34 10.07 -0.80
N ILE A 67 -5.41 8.81 -0.40
CA ILE A 67 -4.75 8.31 0.82
C ILE A 67 -3.40 7.69 0.47
N VAL A 68 -3.38 6.83 -0.56
CA VAL A 68 -2.17 6.19 -1.07
C VAL A 68 -1.99 6.58 -2.54
N PRO A 69 -0.95 7.33 -2.89
CA PRO A 69 -0.65 7.66 -4.28
C PRO A 69 -0.44 6.42 -5.16
N VAL A 70 -0.87 6.48 -6.42
CA VAL A 70 -0.70 5.41 -7.42
C VAL A 70 0.76 4.96 -7.55
N SER A 71 1.71 5.88 -7.39
CA SER A 71 3.15 5.61 -7.46
C SER A 71 3.62 4.48 -6.52
N TYR A 72 2.93 4.22 -5.42
CA TYR A 72 3.24 3.08 -4.56
C TYR A 72 2.91 1.74 -5.23
N SER A 73 1.81 1.66 -5.95
CA SER A 73 1.46 0.47 -6.72
C SER A 73 2.36 0.28 -7.93
N GLU A 74 2.74 1.34 -8.60
CA GLU A 74 3.73 1.31 -9.67
C GLU A 74 5.09 0.80 -9.16
N LYS A 75 5.53 1.27 -7.99
CA LYS A 75 6.75 0.79 -7.36
C LYS A 75 6.70 -0.70 -7.02
N TYR A 76 5.58 -1.20 -6.51
CA TYR A 76 5.40 -2.64 -6.29
C TYR A 76 5.36 -3.44 -7.59
N HIS A 77 4.79 -2.89 -8.64
CA HIS A 77 4.80 -3.52 -9.97
C HIS A 77 6.23 -3.67 -10.51
N GLU A 78 7.11 -2.69 -10.29
CA GLU A 78 8.53 -2.80 -10.61
C GLU A 78 9.25 -3.87 -9.79
N ILE A 79 8.92 -3.99 -8.49
CA ILE A 79 9.52 -4.96 -7.56
C ILE A 79 9.13 -6.40 -7.90
N TYR A 80 7.92 -6.59 -8.44
CA TYR A 80 7.39 -7.90 -8.82
C TYR A 80 7.38 -8.06 -10.35
N PRO A 81 8.50 -8.49 -10.96
CA PRO A 81 8.52 -8.77 -12.41
C PRO A 81 7.46 -9.82 -12.75
N GLY A 82 6.63 -9.55 -13.73
CA GLY A 82 5.52 -10.43 -14.11
C GLY A 82 4.25 -10.26 -13.28
N SER A 83 4.18 -9.29 -12.35
CA SER A 83 2.92 -8.90 -11.73
C SER A 83 1.99 -8.23 -12.75
N THR A 84 0.70 -8.24 -12.44
CA THR A 84 -0.29 -7.46 -13.18
C THR A 84 -0.67 -6.24 -12.35
N LEU A 85 -0.60 -5.04 -12.93
CA LEU A 85 -1.10 -3.80 -12.35
C LEU A 85 -2.36 -3.36 -13.09
N GLN A 86 -3.46 -3.25 -12.36
CA GLN A 86 -4.72 -2.73 -12.88
C GLN A 86 -5.08 -1.42 -12.17
N LEU A 87 -5.00 -0.32 -12.90
CA LEU A 87 -5.48 0.99 -12.44
C LEU A 87 -6.96 1.12 -12.77
N ILE A 88 -7.77 1.41 -11.77
CA ILE A 88 -9.23 1.58 -11.92
C ILE A 88 -9.53 3.06 -11.99
N GLU A 89 -9.88 3.53 -13.17
CA GLU A 89 -10.16 4.94 -13.41
C GLU A 89 -11.34 5.44 -12.56
N GLY A 90 -11.15 6.58 -11.90
CA GLY A 90 -12.16 7.22 -11.06
C GLY A 90 -12.35 6.60 -9.67
N GLU A 91 -11.73 5.45 -9.38
CA GLU A 91 -11.86 4.81 -8.06
C GLU A 91 -11.01 5.47 -6.99
N ASN A 92 -11.55 5.47 -5.78
CA ASN A 92 -10.90 5.96 -4.58
C ASN A 92 -10.17 4.84 -3.82
N HIS A 93 -9.64 5.16 -2.63
CA HIS A 93 -8.96 4.20 -1.75
C HIS A 93 -9.80 2.97 -1.36
N PHE A 94 -11.10 3.12 -1.29
CA PHE A 94 -12.03 2.06 -0.83
C PHE A 94 -12.53 1.17 -1.97
N LEU A 95 -12.21 1.48 -3.23
CA LEU A 95 -12.63 0.73 -4.41
C LEU A 95 -14.16 0.47 -4.42
N SER A 96 -14.94 1.49 -4.10
CA SER A 96 -16.34 1.33 -3.73
C SER A 96 -17.34 1.47 -4.88
N GLN A 97 -16.91 2.01 -6.03
CA GLN A 97 -17.82 2.35 -7.14
C GLN A 97 -17.92 1.22 -8.18
N GLN A 98 -16.84 0.49 -8.43
CA GLN A 98 -16.74 -0.56 -9.46
C GLN A 98 -16.53 -1.96 -8.88
N LYS A 99 -17.19 -2.26 -7.77
CA LYS A 99 -16.99 -3.49 -6.98
C LYS A 99 -17.12 -4.78 -7.79
N ASP A 100 -18.13 -4.87 -8.66
CA ASP A 100 -18.40 -6.09 -9.43
C ASP A 100 -17.30 -6.33 -10.48
N SER A 101 -16.85 -5.29 -11.16
CA SER A 101 -15.75 -5.35 -12.11
C SER A 101 -14.44 -5.76 -11.44
N ILE A 102 -14.15 -5.17 -10.29
CA ILE A 102 -12.96 -5.49 -9.49
C ILE A 102 -13.02 -6.94 -8.99
N ALA A 103 -14.17 -7.36 -8.47
CA ALA A 103 -14.36 -8.74 -8.02
C ALA A 103 -14.17 -9.76 -9.16
N ALA A 104 -14.66 -9.45 -10.36
CA ALA A 104 -14.45 -10.28 -11.55
C ALA A 104 -12.97 -10.39 -11.92
N SER A 105 -12.22 -9.28 -11.88
CA SER A 105 -10.78 -9.28 -12.15
C SER A 105 -10.00 -10.12 -11.14
N VAL A 106 -10.33 -10.01 -9.85
CA VAL A 106 -9.72 -10.82 -8.78
C VAL A 106 -10.03 -12.31 -8.96
N ALA A 107 -11.29 -12.64 -9.24
CA ALA A 107 -11.70 -14.02 -9.48
C ALA A 107 -10.97 -14.63 -10.70
N SER A 108 -10.81 -13.87 -11.78
CA SER A 108 -10.09 -14.29 -12.96
C SER A 108 -8.62 -14.58 -12.65
N PHE A 109 -7.96 -13.69 -11.90
CA PHE A 109 -6.57 -13.90 -11.47
C PHE A 109 -6.37 -15.21 -10.70
N PHE A 110 -7.26 -15.51 -9.76
CA PHE A 110 -7.18 -16.75 -8.99
C PHE A 110 -7.45 -18.00 -9.85
N LYS A 111 -8.43 -17.94 -10.76
CA LYS A 111 -8.72 -19.04 -11.69
C LYS A 111 -7.52 -19.36 -12.57
N GLU A 112 -6.85 -18.38 -13.15
CA GLU A 112 -5.65 -18.55 -13.94
C GLU A 112 -4.51 -19.17 -13.12
N GLY A 113 -4.33 -18.74 -11.87
CA GLY A 113 -3.36 -19.31 -10.94
C GLY A 113 -3.61 -20.80 -10.66
N PHE A 114 -4.86 -21.20 -10.43
CA PHE A 114 -5.22 -22.61 -10.24
C PHE A 114 -5.05 -23.45 -11.50
N SER A 115 -5.42 -22.92 -12.65
CA SER A 115 -5.25 -23.62 -13.93
C SER A 115 -3.79 -23.91 -14.25
N ALA A 116 -2.85 -23.12 -13.78
CA ALA A 116 -1.42 -23.33 -13.95
C ALA A 116 -0.84 -24.43 -13.03
N VAL A 117 -1.56 -24.81 -11.97
CA VAL A 117 -1.17 -25.84 -10.99
C VAL A 117 -1.75 -27.21 -11.35
N LEU A 118 -2.86 -27.24 -12.01
CA LEU A 118 -3.55 -28.46 -12.46
C LEU A 118 -3.07 -28.91 -13.85
#